data_5ab1a59926814d15851c896c7c88212a
#
_entry.id   5ab1a59926814d15851c896c7c88212a
#
_cell.length_a   1.000
_cell.length_b   1.000
_cell.length_c   1.000
_cell.angle_alpha   90.00
_cell.angle_beta   90.00
_cell.angle_gamma   90.00
#
_symmetry.space_group_name_H-M   'P 1'
#
loop_
_entity.id
_entity.type
_entity.pdbx_description
1 polymer ?
#
loop_
_entity_poly.entity_id
_entity_poly.type
_entity_poly.pdbx_seq_one_letter_code
_entity_poly.pdbx_strand_id
1 'polypeptide(L)'
;MRELLHKAERNERSFDWARAAAAAILLAGGLAVWLTGWFGHEGESFRVYAAESHLRYARGRLNLDVKSGDPTVLSAWLEDNLPFHLKVPAYPQAAPGDNNYELVGARLLRHQDDDIAFLSYTMNDKPVSLLVASAGGREPVGGEVYRSGDLDFHFYSVDGLKLIGWVDDGLSYVIVSDIDAVGAESCVVCHSQGAQRRKFEALEPAP
;
A
#
# COMPACT_ATOMS: atom_id res chain seq x y z
N MET A 1 69.99 -4.98 -11.37
CA MET A 1 69.23 -3.84 -11.96
C MET A 1 67.93 -4.26 -12.67
N ARG A 2 67.94 -5.38 -13.45
CA ARG A 2 66.64 -5.87 -14.10
C ARG A 2 65.60 -6.43 -13.15
N GLU A 3 65.95 -7.07 -12.04
CA GLU A 3 65.01 -7.61 -11.06
C GLU A 3 64.22 -6.53 -10.30
N LEU A 4 64.83 -5.37 -10.05
CA LEU A 4 64.17 -4.25 -9.36
C LEU A 4 63.09 -3.59 -10.24
N LEU A 5 63.32 -3.53 -11.56
CA LEU A 5 62.34 -2.99 -12.52
C LEU A 5 61.12 -3.89 -12.63
N HIS A 6 61.26 -5.21 -12.68
CA HIS A 6 60.14 -6.15 -12.71
C HIS A 6 59.32 -6.16 -11.42
N LYS A 7 59.93 -5.84 -10.28
CA LYS A 7 59.25 -5.74 -8.99
C LYS A 7 58.42 -4.45 -8.90
N ALA A 8 58.89 -3.34 -9.48
CA ALA A 8 58.16 -2.09 -9.55
C ALA A 8 56.91 -2.19 -10.44
N GLU A 9 57.06 -2.73 -11.66
CA GLU A 9 55.93 -2.95 -12.59
C GLU A 9 54.85 -3.88 -12.04
N ARG A 10 55.23 -4.90 -11.26
CA ARG A 10 54.27 -5.82 -10.62
C ARG A 10 53.48 -5.13 -9.51
N ASN A 11 54.11 -4.19 -8.80
CA ASN A 11 53.48 -3.46 -7.71
C ASN A 11 52.51 -2.38 -8.22
N GLU A 12 52.81 -1.73 -9.35
CA GLU A 12 51.92 -0.77 -9.98
C GLU A 12 50.65 -1.44 -10.51
N ARG A 13 50.75 -2.58 -11.20
CA ARG A 13 49.59 -3.33 -11.71
C ARG A 13 48.68 -3.85 -10.59
N SER A 14 49.23 -4.25 -9.43
CA SER A 14 48.43 -4.71 -8.28
C SER A 14 47.70 -3.55 -7.61
N PHE A 15 48.29 -2.34 -7.62
CA PHE A 15 47.69 -1.14 -7.04
C PHE A 15 46.55 -0.61 -7.92
N ASP A 16 46.68 -0.66 -9.23
CA ASP A 16 45.61 -0.25 -10.17
C ASP A 16 44.43 -1.21 -10.15
N TRP A 17 44.67 -2.51 -10.00
CA TRP A 17 43.57 -3.47 -9.86
C TRP A 17 42.80 -3.30 -8.56
N ALA A 18 43.46 -3.01 -7.45
CA ALA A 18 42.81 -2.74 -6.16
C ALA A 18 41.94 -1.48 -6.20
N ARG A 19 42.38 -0.43 -6.89
CA ARG A 19 41.60 0.79 -7.13
C ARG A 19 40.37 0.54 -8.00
N ALA A 20 40.52 -0.26 -9.06
CA ALA A 20 39.42 -0.63 -9.93
C ALA A 20 38.39 -1.49 -9.20
N ALA A 21 38.80 -2.42 -8.35
CA ALA A 21 37.90 -3.22 -7.52
C ALA A 21 37.17 -2.39 -6.49
N ALA A 22 37.82 -1.44 -5.81
CA ALA A 22 37.22 -0.54 -4.88
C ALA A 22 36.16 0.38 -5.54
N ALA A 23 36.45 0.90 -6.73
CA ALA A 23 35.51 1.70 -7.51
C ALA A 23 34.28 0.87 -7.93
N ALA A 24 34.44 -0.37 -8.33
CA ALA A 24 33.37 -1.27 -8.70
C ALA A 24 32.43 -1.58 -7.50
N ILE A 25 33.00 -1.80 -6.30
CA ILE A 25 32.23 -2.02 -5.06
C ILE A 25 31.42 -0.78 -4.67
N LEU A 26 32.01 0.40 -4.77
CA LEU A 26 31.33 1.66 -4.46
C LEU A 26 30.20 1.94 -5.45
N LEU A 27 30.39 1.67 -6.74
CA LEU A 27 29.35 1.81 -7.77
C LEU A 27 28.23 0.80 -7.56
N ALA A 28 28.55 -0.46 -7.27
CA ALA A 28 27.55 -1.49 -6.98
C ALA A 28 26.76 -1.18 -5.69
N GLY A 29 27.45 -0.73 -4.64
CA GLY A 29 26.83 -0.30 -3.38
C GLY A 29 25.94 0.93 -3.57
N GLY A 30 26.41 1.94 -4.31
CA GLY A 30 25.63 3.14 -4.64
C GLY A 30 24.39 2.82 -5.46
N LEU A 31 24.51 1.92 -6.45
CA LEU A 31 23.38 1.47 -7.25
C LEU A 31 22.35 0.69 -6.41
N ALA A 32 22.80 -0.18 -5.51
CA ALA A 32 21.92 -0.93 -4.62
C ALA A 32 21.13 0.01 -3.68
N VAL A 33 21.80 1.00 -3.07
CA VAL A 33 21.14 2.01 -2.21
C VAL A 33 20.17 2.85 -3.02
N TRP A 34 20.51 3.23 -4.25
CA TRP A 34 19.64 3.99 -5.13
C TRP A 34 18.37 3.19 -5.51
N LEU A 35 18.53 1.92 -5.89
CA LEU A 35 17.40 1.04 -6.22
C LEU A 35 16.49 0.80 -5.01
N THR A 36 17.05 0.49 -3.83
CA THR A 36 16.24 0.26 -2.62
C THR A 36 15.54 1.53 -2.13
N GLY A 37 16.19 2.70 -2.27
CA GLY A 37 15.59 3.98 -1.94
C GLY A 37 14.42 4.33 -2.85
N TRP A 38 14.52 4.04 -4.15
CA TRP A 38 13.47 4.33 -5.13
C TRP A 38 12.18 3.57 -4.82
N PHE A 39 12.26 2.26 -4.62
CA PHE A 39 11.07 1.42 -4.35
C PHE A 39 10.38 1.73 -3.01
N GLY A 40 11.12 2.11 -1.98
CA GLY A 40 10.56 2.44 -0.66
C GLY A 40 9.76 3.75 -0.64
N HIS A 41 10.08 4.70 -1.51
CA HIS A 41 9.42 6.01 -1.54
C HIS A 41 8.04 5.97 -2.19
N GLU A 42 7.78 5.10 -3.15
CA GLU A 42 6.48 5.05 -3.83
C GLU A 42 5.38 4.52 -2.92
N GLY A 43 5.64 3.47 -2.13
CA GLY A 43 4.69 2.95 -1.16
C GLY A 43 4.36 3.95 -0.05
N GLU A 44 5.35 4.70 0.43
CA GLU A 44 5.12 5.79 1.40
C GLU A 44 4.32 6.93 0.76
N SER A 45 4.66 7.32 -0.46
CA SER A 45 3.94 8.35 -1.22
C SER A 45 2.47 7.98 -1.43
N PHE A 46 2.17 6.73 -1.79
CA PHE A 46 0.79 6.26 -1.97
C PHE A 46 -0.01 6.30 -0.66
N ARG A 47 0.58 5.88 0.46
CA ARG A 47 -0.04 5.95 1.78
C ARG A 47 -0.37 7.39 2.20
N VAL A 48 0.55 8.31 2.02
CA VAL A 48 0.35 9.74 2.31
C VAL A 48 -0.76 10.30 1.42
N TYR A 49 -0.73 10.00 0.13
CA TYR A 49 -1.77 10.41 -0.81
C TYR A 49 -3.15 9.87 -0.43
N ALA A 50 -3.22 8.62 0.06
CA ALA A 50 -4.45 8.02 0.55
C ALA A 50 -5.02 8.78 1.75
N ALA A 51 -4.17 9.10 2.74
CA ALA A 51 -4.55 9.88 3.92
C ALA A 51 -5.07 11.28 3.53
N GLU A 52 -4.36 11.98 2.65
CA GLU A 52 -4.78 13.30 2.15
C GLU A 52 -6.10 13.24 1.38
N SER A 53 -6.29 12.24 0.54
CA SER A 53 -7.51 12.05 -0.24
C SER A 53 -8.71 11.77 0.67
N HIS A 54 -8.53 10.94 1.70
CA HIS A 54 -9.52 10.72 2.73
C HIS A 54 -9.90 12.00 3.46
N LEU A 55 -8.92 12.79 3.92
CA LEU A 55 -9.19 14.08 4.59
C LEU A 55 -9.89 15.08 3.69
N ARG A 56 -9.55 15.11 2.40
CA ARG A 56 -10.27 15.96 1.43
C ARG A 56 -11.72 15.53 1.27
N TYR A 57 -11.99 14.23 1.21
CA TYR A 57 -13.32 13.69 1.14
C TYR A 57 -14.12 13.97 2.43
N ALA A 58 -13.58 13.65 3.59
CA ALA A 58 -14.21 13.85 4.89
C ALA A 58 -14.56 15.34 5.15
N ARG A 59 -13.79 16.27 4.58
CA ARG A 59 -14.04 17.72 4.66
C ARG A 59 -14.92 18.27 3.53
N GLY A 60 -15.53 17.40 2.72
CA GLY A 60 -16.38 17.81 1.60
C GLY A 60 -15.65 18.52 0.46
N ARG A 61 -14.32 18.35 0.34
CA ARG A 61 -13.48 18.95 -0.71
C ARG A 61 -13.19 17.99 -1.86
N LEU A 62 -13.66 16.76 -1.78
CA LEU A 62 -13.55 15.74 -2.80
C LEU A 62 -14.95 15.16 -3.05
N ASN A 63 -15.49 15.32 -4.26
CA ASN A 63 -16.77 14.75 -4.64
C ASN A 63 -16.56 13.37 -5.26
N LEU A 64 -17.56 12.50 -5.13
CA LEU A 64 -17.59 11.22 -5.85
C LEU A 64 -18.03 11.44 -7.29
N ASP A 65 -17.45 10.69 -8.23
CA ASP A 65 -17.84 10.72 -9.64
C ASP A 65 -19.10 9.90 -9.87
N VAL A 66 -19.23 8.77 -9.13
CA VAL A 66 -20.43 7.93 -9.10
C VAL A 66 -20.85 7.71 -7.67
N LYS A 67 -22.14 7.94 -7.38
CA LYS A 67 -22.76 7.64 -6.10
C LYS A 67 -23.69 6.44 -6.26
N SER A 68 -23.32 5.33 -5.63
CA SER A 68 -24.10 4.10 -5.62
C SER A 68 -23.70 3.25 -4.41
N GLY A 69 -24.70 2.68 -3.75
CA GLY A 69 -24.51 1.63 -2.74
C GLY A 69 -24.46 0.22 -3.34
N ASP A 70 -24.60 0.08 -4.67
CA ASP A 70 -24.53 -1.21 -5.35
C ASP A 70 -23.10 -1.48 -5.84
N PRO A 71 -22.41 -2.50 -5.27
CA PRO A 71 -21.07 -2.85 -5.67
C PRO A 71 -20.96 -3.33 -7.11
N THR A 72 -22.04 -3.88 -7.70
CA THR A 72 -22.06 -4.31 -9.09
C THR A 72 -22.00 -3.12 -10.04
N VAL A 73 -22.76 -2.07 -9.74
CA VAL A 73 -22.75 -0.81 -10.50
C VAL A 73 -21.37 -0.16 -10.46
N LEU A 74 -20.77 -0.09 -9.28
CA LEU A 74 -19.45 0.52 -9.14
C LEU A 74 -18.35 -0.32 -9.78
N SER A 75 -18.42 -1.66 -9.68
CA SER A 75 -17.44 -2.55 -10.34
C SER A 75 -17.46 -2.37 -11.86
N ALA A 76 -18.65 -2.35 -12.48
CA ALA A 76 -18.78 -2.12 -13.91
C ALA A 76 -18.23 -0.76 -14.32
N TRP A 77 -18.56 0.30 -13.58
CA TRP A 77 -18.05 1.64 -13.88
C TRP A 77 -16.52 1.73 -13.74
N LEU A 78 -15.94 1.08 -12.72
CA LEU A 78 -14.49 1.05 -12.53
C LEU A 78 -13.79 0.25 -13.63
N GLU A 79 -14.38 -0.87 -14.08
CA GLU A 79 -13.85 -1.69 -15.16
C GLU A 79 -13.75 -0.90 -16.49
N ASP A 80 -14.72 -0.04 -16.77
CA ASP A 80 -14.71 0.82 -17.97
C ASP A 80 -13.67 1.96 -17.90
N ASN A 81 -13.17 2.30 -16.71
CA ASN A 81 -12.39 3.52 -16.49
C ASN A 81 -10.99 3.29 -15.89
N LEU A 82 -10.65 2.07 -15.46
CA LEU A 82 -9.34 1.73 -14.90
C LEU A 82 -8.56 0.80 -15.83
N PRO A 83 -7.23 0.88 -15.84
CA PRO A 83 -6.38 -0.04 -16.61
C PRO A 83 -6.23 -1.42 -15.96
N PHE A 84 -6.89 -1.67 -14.83
CA PHE A 84 -6.86 -2.93 -14.08
C PHE A 84 -8.27 -3.34 -13.64
N HIS A 85 -8.48 -4.63 -13.41
CA HIS A 85 -9.75 -5.15 -12.93
C HIS A 85 -9.87 -5.00 -11.42
N LEU A 86 -10.93 -4.33 -10.96
CA LEU A 86 -11.25 -4.16 -9.55
C LEU A 86 -12.71 -4.55 -9.29
N LYS A 87 -12.90 -5.63 -8.57
CA LYS A 87 -14.22 -6.01 -8.08
C LYS A 87 -14.47 -5.36 -6.73
N VAL A 88 -15.45 -4.48 -6.67
CA VAL A 88 -15.85 -3.83 -5.40
C VAL A 88 -16.42 -4.88 -4.45
N PRO A 89 -15.88 -5.00 -3.22
CA PRO A 89 -16.39 -5.97 -2.26
C PRO A 89 -17.86 -5.72 -1.95
N ALA A 90 -18.68 -6.78 -2.05
CA ALA A 90 -20.04 -6.76 -1.56
C ALA A 90 -19.99 -7.15 -0.08
N TYR A 91 -20.25 -6.19 0.80
CA TYR A 91 -20.45 -6.51 2.21
C TYR A 91 -21.91 -6.90 2.41
N PRO A 92 -22.20 -8.11 2.93
CA PRO A 92 -23.57 -8.46 3.29
C PRO A 92 -24.07 -7.43 4.30
N GLN A 93 -25.34 -7.02 4.15
CA GLN A 93 -25.97 -6.17 5.15
C GLN A 93 -25.83 -6.86 6.51
N ALA A 94 -25.19 -6.18 7.45
CA ALA A 94 -24.96 -6.72 8.77
C ALA A 94 -26.28 -6.94 9.52
N ALA A 95 -26.26 -7.90 10.45
CA ALA A 95 -27.38 -8.09 11.36
C ALA A 95 -27.56 -6.82 12.24
N PRO A 96 -28.77 -6.54 12.73
CA PRO A 96 -28.99 -5.40 13.63
C PRO A 96 -28.05 -5.46 14.83
N GLY A 97 -27.18 -4.43 14.98
CA GLY A 97 -26.17 -4.35 16.04
C GLY A 97 -24.72 -4.56 15.59
N ASP A 98 -24.48 -5.01 14.35
CA ASP A 98 -23.14 -5.05 13.79
C ASP A 98 -22.75 -3.68 13.19
N ASN A 99 -21.45 -3.41 13.17
CA ASN A 99 -20.90 -2.21 12.52
C ASN A 99 -21.16 -2.28 11.01
N ASN A 100 -22.11 -1.48 10.54
CA ASN A 100 -22.54 -1.46 9.15
C ASN A 100 -21.56 -0.64 8.30
N TYR A 101 -20.87 -1.28 7.37
CA TYR A 101 -20.23 -0.58 6.25
C TYR A 101 -21.27 -0.36 5.16
N GLU A 102 -21.53 0.88 4.85
CA GLU A 102 -22.38 1.26 3.73
C GLU A 102 -21.49 1.83 2.61
N LEU A 103 -21.58 1.23 1.43
CA LEU A 103 -20.93 1.74 0.24
C LEU A 103 -21.64 3.01 -0.22
N VAL A 104 -20.90 4.09 -0.43
CA VAL A 104 -21.43 5.41 -0.80
C VAL A 104 -21.21 5.71 -2.27
N GLY A 105 -20.04 5.31 -2.82
CA GLY A 105 -19.72 5.56 -4.20
C GLY A 105 -18.22 5.49 -4.47
N ALA A 106 -17.85 5.91 -5.69
CA ALA A 106 -16.48 5.85 -6.19
C ALA A 106 -16.06 7.14 -6.90
N ARG A 107 -14.74 7.31 -7.00
CA ARG A 107 -14.10 8.35 -7.79
C ARG A 107 -12.81 7.82 -8.40
N LEU A 108 -12.47 8.31 -9.60
CA LEU A 108 -11.13 8.16 -10.15
C LEU A 108 -10.24 9.28 -9.62
N LEU A 109 -9.09 8.90 -9.13
CA LEU A 109 -8.02 9.80 -8.77
C LEU A 109 -6.80 9.51 -9.63
N ARG A 110 -5.90 10.49 -9.70
CA ARG A 110 -4.60 10.32 -10.34
C ARG A 110 -3.51 10.76 -9.39
N HIS A 111 -2.51 9.91 -9.23
CA HIS A 111 -1.31 10.23 -8.47
C HIS A 111 -0.09 9.89 -9.32
N GLN A 112 0.73 10.92 -9.60
CA GLN A 112 1.77 10.81 -10.62
C GLN A 112 1.14 10.44 -11.98
N ASP A 113 1.55 9.34 -12.60
CA ASP A 113 1.02 8.88 -13.88
C ASP A 113 0.00 7.73 -13.77
N ASP A 114 -0.42 7.39 -12.52
CA ASP A 114 -1.28 6.26 -12.26
C ASP A 114 -2.71 6.63 -11.92
N ASP A 115 -3.64 5.83 -12.46
CA ASP A 115 -5.04 5.89 -12.12
C ASP A 115 -5.30 5.10 -10.83
N ILE A 116 -6.07 5.70 -9.92
CA ILE A 116 -6.40 5.16 -8.61
C ILE A 116 -7.90 5.12 -8.45
N ALA A 117 -8.43 3.96 -8.05
CA ALA A 117 -9.79 3.86 -7.56
C ALA A 117 -9.88 4.40 -6.14
N PHE A 118 -10.75 5.36 -5.90
CA PHE A 118 -11.17 5.81 -4.59
C PHE A 118 -12.59 5.33 -4.34
N LEU A 119 -12.77 4.47 -3.34
CA LEU A 119 -14.08 4.00 -2.88
C LEU A 119 -14.38 4.62 -1.52
N SER A 120 -15.58 5.12 -1.37
CA SER A 120 -16.06 5.67 -0.09
C SER A 120 -17.09 4.76 0.52
N TYR A 121 -16.89 4.49 1.78
CA TYR A 121 -17.85 3.82 2.68
C TYR A 121 -18.15 4.73 3.86
N THR A 122 -19.25 4.46 4.55
CA THR A 122 -19.53 4.98 5.89
C THR A 122 -19.59 3.84 6.87
N MET A 123 -19.15 4.08 8.10
CA MET A 123 -19.32 3.20 9.25
C MET A 123 -19.63 4.06 10.47
N ASN A 124 -20.80 3.87 11.06
CA ASN A 124 -21.26 4.68 12.20
C ASN A 124 -21.20 6.19 11.89
N ASP A 125 -21.68 6.59 10.71
CA ASP A 125 -21.68 7.97 10.19
C ASP A 125 -20.28 8.57 9.96
N LYS A 126 -19.21 7.78 10.11
CA LYS A 126 -17.84 8.19 9.81
C LYS A 126 -17.41 7.70 8.44
N PRO A 127 -16.69 8.52 7.67
CA PRO A 127 -16.18 8.09 6.39
C PRO A 127 -15.05 7.07 6.54
N VAL A 128 -15.05 6.06 5.68
CA VAL A 128 -13.97 5.13 5.47
C VAL A 128 -13.63 5.16 3.99
N SER A 129 -12.37 5.33 3.67
CA SER A 129 -11.91 5.38 2.27
C SER A 129 -11.04 4.17 1.96
N LEU A 130 -11.29 3.55 0.81
CA LEU A 130 -10.43 2.52 0.24
C LEU A 130 -9.82 3.06 -1.06
N LEU A 131 -8.50 3.13 -1.12
CA LEU A 131 -7.77 3.45 -2.34
C LEU A 131 -7.14 2.19 -2.90
N VAL A 132 -7.23 2.02 -4.22
CA VAL A 132 -6.68 0.87 -4.93
C VAL A 132 -5.93 1.36 -6.16
N ALA A 133 -4.72 0.87 -6.35
CA ALA A 133 -3.85 1.14 -7.50
C ALA A 133 -3.12 -0.13 -7.93
N SER A 134 -2.51 -0.14 -9.12
CA SER A 134 -1.55 -1.18 -9.47
C SER A 134 -0.41 -1.23 -8.46
N ALA A 135 0.04 -2.42 -8.06
CA ALA A 135 1.08 -2.57 -7.05
C ALA A 135 2.41 -1.91 -7.45
N GLY A 136 2.92 -2.15 -8.62
CA GLY A 136 4.00 -1.44 -9.34
C GLY A 136 4.99 -0.60 -8.54
N GLY A 137 5.55 -1.13 -7.42
CA GLY A 137 6.44 -0.38 -6.52
C GLY A 137 5.71 0.30 -5.33
N ARG A 138 4.38 0.13 -5.22
CA ARG A 138 3.55 0.71 -4.14
C ARG A 138 3.23 -0.27 -3.03
N GLU A 139 4.09 -1.28 -2.87
CA GLU A 139 3.98 -2.22 -1.77
C GLU A 139 4.08 -1.45 -0.45
N PRO A 140 3.23 -1.78 0.54
CA PRO A 140 3.31 -1.16 1.85
C PRO A 140 4.66 -1.48 2.51
N VAL A 141 5.28 -0.46 3.11
CA VAL A 141 6.57 -0.62 3.82
C VAL A 141 6.47 -0.06 5.22
N GLY A 142 7.07 -0.76 6.19
CA GLY A 142 7.05 -0.35 7.60
C GLY A 142 5.68 -0.49 8.25
N GLY A 143 5.49 0.18 9.41
CA GLY A 143 4.31 -0.01 10.25
C GLY A 143 4.35 -1.30 11.05
N GLU A 144 3.27 -1.60 11.76
CA GLU A 144 3.07 -2.89 12.41
C GLU A 144 2.52 -3.87 11.38
N VAL A 145 3.15 -5.03 11.24
CA VAL A 145 2.76 -6.02 10.22
C VAL A 145 2.06 -7.20 10.87
N TYR A 146 0.88 -7.51 10.34
CA TYR A 146 0.10 -8.68 10.74
C TYR A 146 -0.15 -9.56 9.52
N ARG A 147 0.03 -10.87 9.69
CA ARG A 147 -0.17 -11.84 8.61
C ARG A 147 -1.51 -12.55 8.73
N SER A 148 -2.21 -12.66 7.61
CA SER A 148 -3.41 -13.49 7.48
C SER A 148 -3.36 -14.30 6.19
N GLY A 149 -3.16 -15.59 6.28
CA GLY A 149 -2.90 -16.45 5.12
C GLY A 149 -1.61 -16.02 4.41
N ASP A 150 -1.72 -15.72 3.13
CA ASP A 150 -0.59 -15.29 2.30
C ASP A 150 -0.46 -13.75 2.20
N LEU A 151 -1.29 -12.99 2.95
CA LEU A 151 -1.30 -11.55 2.92
C LEU A 151 -0.64 -10.95 4.17
N ASP A 152 0.21 -9.95 3.97
CA ASP A 152 0.78 -9.11 5.00
C ASP A 152 0.03 -7.77 5.02
N PHE A 153 -0.56 -7.47 6.18
CA PHE A 153 -1.28 -6.22 6.43
C PHE A 153 -0.40 -5.28 7.25
N HIS A 154 -0.16 -4.11 6.72
CA HIS A 154 0.65 -3.07 7.33
C HIS A 154 -0.25 -2.02 7.97
N PHE A 155 -0.14 -1.85 9.28
CA PHE A 155 -0.93 -0.92 10.07
C PHE A 155 -0.13 0.33 10.39
N TYR A 156 -0.73 1.49 10.17
CA TYR A 156 -0.12 2.78 10.43
C TYR A 156 -1.07 3.69 11.20
N SER A 157 -0.50 4.63 11.95
CA SER A 157 -1.23 5.75 12.55
C SER A 157 -0.55 7.05 12.12
N VAL A 158 -1.30 7.92 11.43
CA VAL A 158 -0.79 9.19 10.91
C VAL A 158 -1.82 10.28 11.21
N ASP A 159 -1.44 11.28 12.00
CA ASP A 159 -2.28 12.45 12.33
C ASP A 159 -3.70 12.08 12.83
N GLY A 160 -3.80 11.03 13.63
CA GLY A 160 -5.07 10.52 14.16
C GLY A 160 -5.85 9.61 13.21
N LEU A 161 -5.38 9.43 11.98
CA LEU A 161 -5.93 8.46 11.05
C LEU A 161 -5.32 7.08 11.27
N LYS A 162 -6.12 6.05 11.05
CA LYS A 162 -5.70 4.65 10.95
C LYS A 162 -5.64 4.26 9.49
N LEU A 163 -4.51 3.68 9.09
CA LEU A 163 -4.32 3.20 7.73
C LEU A 163 -3.94 1.72 7.77
N ILE A 164 -4.48 0.96 6.83
CA ILE A 164 -4.14 -0.45 6.63
C ILE A 164 -3.79 -0.62 5.17
N GLY A 165 -2.55 -1.03 4.89
CA GLY A 165 -2.07 -1.28 3.53
C GLY A 165 -1.78 -2.76 3.31
N TRP A 166 -2.09 -3.29 2.13
CA TRP A 166 -1.71 -4.64 1.69
C TRP A 166 -1.62 -4.70 0.17
N VAL A 167 -1.01 -5.77 -0.33
CA VAL A 167 -1.02 -6.12 -1.75
C VAL A 167 -1.76 -7.43 -1.94
N ASP A 168 -2.63 -7.48 -2.92
CA ASP A 168 -3.32 -8.69 -3.34
C ASP A 168 -3.56 -8.65 -4.85
N ASP A 169 -3.30 -9.77 -5.53
CA ASP A 169 -3.49 -9.94 -6.99
C ASP A 169 -2.91 -8.80 -7.84
N GLY A 170 -1.70 -8.33 -7.51
CA GLY A 170 -1.00 -7.27 -8.23
C GLY A 170 -1.55 -5.86 -8.02
N LEU A 171 -2.47 -5.68 -7.08
CA LEU A 171 -3.03 -4.40 -6.67
C LEU A 171 -2.57 -4.03 -5.26
N SER A 172 -2.30 -2.76 -5.05
CA SER A 172 -2.02 -2.18 -3.73
C SER A 172 -3.27 -1.50 -3.20
N TYR A 173 -3.60 -1.84 -1.98
CA TYR A 173 -4.79 -1.37 -1.27
C TYR A 173 -4.38 -0.55 -0.05
N VAL A 174 -5.09 0.54 0.20
CA VAL A 174 -4.96 1.32 1.45
C VAL A 174 -6.35 1.70 1.94
N ILE A 175 -6.73 1.20 3.12
CA ILE A 175 -7.91 1.68 3.87
C ILE A 175 -7.47 2.83 4.77
N VAL A 176 -8.30 3.87 4.85
CA VAL A 176 -8.10 5.03 5.72
C VAL A 176 -9.38 5.33 6.48
N SER A 177 -9.27 5.53 7.79
CA SER A 177 -10.38 5.97 8.65
C SER A 177 -9.88 6.72 9.88
N ASP A 178 -10.76 7.48 10.54
CA ASP A 178 -10.55 8.09 11.86
C ASP A 178 -11.21 7.29 13.00
N ILE A 179 -11.59 6.03 12.73
CA ILE A 179 -12.30 5.18 13.68
C ILE A 179 -11.32 4.60 14.68
N ASP A 180 -11.66 4.69 15.97
CA ASP A 180 -10.84 4.21 17.09
C ASP A 180 -10.82 2.67 17.24
N ALA A 181 -11.00 1.91 16.16
CA ALA A 181 -10.78 0.48 16.17
C ALA A 181 -9.26 0.21 16.13
N VAL A 182 -8.75 -0.53 17.08
CA VAL A 182 -7.30 -0.80 17.24
C VAL A 182 -6.91 -2.05 16.46
N GLY A 183 -5.94 -1.94 15.54
CA GLY A 183 -5.27 -3.08 14.92
C GLY A 183 -6.20 -4.05 14.18
N ALA A 184 -6.10 -5.33 14.52
CA ALA A 184 -6.89 -6.42 13.93
C ALA A 184 -8.41 -6.23 14.01
N GLU A 185 -8.92 -5.49 15.00
CA GLU A 185 -10.35 -5.19 15.14
C GLU A 185 -10.90 -4.43 13.93
N SER A 186 -10.09 -3.59 13.28
CA SER A 186 -10.48 -2.89 12.05
C SER A 186 -10.73 -3.86 10.90
N CYS A 187 -9.94 -4.94 10.81
CA CYS A 187 -10.12 -5.98 9.79
C CYS A 187 -11.34 -6.85 10.10
N VAL A 188 -11.56 -7.18 11.39
CA VAL A 188 -12.74 -7.94 11.84
C VAL A 188 -14.02 -7.19 11.54
N VAL A 189 -14.00 -5.85 11.66
CA VAL A 189 -15.14 -4.99 11.37
C VAL A 189 -15.52 -5.05 9.88
N CYS A 190 -14.52 -5.04 8.97
CA CYS A 190 -14.75 -5.18 7.52
C CYS A 190 -15.17 -6.59 7.11
N HIS A 191 -14.71 -7.61 7.82
CA HIS A 191 -14.87 -9.02 7.48
C HIS A 191 -15.71 -9.79 8.51
N SER A 192 -16.75 -9.17 9.05
CA SER A 192 -17.53 -9.61 10.22
C SER A 192 -18.30 -10.92 10.05
N GLN A 193 -18.24 -11.63 8.92
CA GLN A 193 -19.05 -12.82 8.69
C GLN A 193 -18.26 -14.14 8.56
N GLY A 194 -18.61 -15.10 9.40
CA GLY A 194 -18.34 -16.53 9.23
C GLY A 194 -16.86 -16.92 9.26
N ALA A 195 -16.41 -17.62 8.20
CA ALA A 195 -15.04 -18.13 8.09
C ALA A 195 -14.00 -17.02 7.91
N GLN A 196 -14.37 -15.86 7.36
CA GLN A 196 -13.49 -14.70 7.20
C GLN A 196 -13.22 -14.03 8.55
N ARG A 197 -14.24 -13.81 9.38
CA ARG A 197 -14.07 -13.26 10.74
C ARG A 197 -13.01 -14.04 11.54
N ARG A 198 -13.08 -15.37 11.51
CA ARG A 198 -12.11 -16.22 12.22
C ARG A 198 -10.69 -16.11 11.70
N LYS A 199 -10.51 -15.81 10.41
CA LYS A 199 -9.16 -15.56 9.83
C LYS A 199 -8.54 -14.27 10.37
N PHE A 200 -9.34 -13.23 10.58
CA PHE A 200 -8.87 -11.94 11.08
C PHE A 200 -8.79 -11.85 12.61
N GLU A 201 -9.61 -12.63 13.33
CA GLU A 201 -9.46 -12.81 14.80
C GLU A 201 -8.18 -13.55 15.17
N ALA A 202 -7.58 -14.29 14.23
CA ALA A 202 -6.32 -15.03 14.39
C ALA A 202 -5.11 -14.33 13.74
N LEU A 203 -5.15 -13.00 13.59
CA LEU A 203 -4.00 -12.24 13.10
C LEU A 203 -2.84 -12.34 14.09
N GLU A 204 -1.72 -12.84 13.62
CA GLU A 204 -0.47 -12.91 14.39
C GLU A 204 0.48 -11.80 13.93
N PRO A 205 1.26 -11.19 14.84
CA PRO A 205 2.35 -10.29 14.44
C PRO A 205 3.30 -11.05 13.51
N ALA A 206 3.69 -10.43 12.41
CA ALA A 206 4.71 -11.01 11.54
C ALA A 206 6.05 -11.06 12.27
N PRO A 207 6.86 -12.11 12.07
CA PRO A 207 8.15 -12.30 12.74
C PRO A 207 9.18 -11.21 12.37
#